data_47ebd66eb54f7974bea8ae311f038d9e
#
_entry.id   47ebd66eb54f7974bea8ae311f038d9e
#
_cell.length_a   1.000
_cell.length_b   1.000
_cell.length_c   1.000
_cell.angle_alpha   90.00
_cell.angle_beta   90.00
_cell.angle_gamma   90.00
#
_symmetry.space_group_name_H-M   'P 1'
#
loop_
_entity.id
_entity.type
_entity.pdbx_description
1 polymer ?
#
loop_
_entity_poly.entity_id
_entity_poly.type
_entity_poly.pdbx_seq_one_letter_code
_entity_poly.pdbx_strand_id
1 'polypeptide(L)'
;MLQRTYRVEFETDPKTKQVTAKLPTLNHTADFGDTAESALANLRELATGLIEVLHEEGKEVPPSDTTEKGGVFLSLSLSLKTRPKAKSARK
;
A
#
# COMPACT_ATOMS: atom_id res chain seq x y z
N MET A 1 -10.66 -10.67 -8.20
CA MET A 1 -9.35 -10.34 -7.64
C MET A 1 -8.96 -8.91 -7.99
N LEU A 2 -8.45 -8.18 -7.03
CA LEU A 2 -8.03 -6.81 -7.25
C LEU A 2 -6.52 -6.75 -7.36
N GLN A 3 -6.04 -6.08 -8.40
CA GLN A 3 -4.60 -5.87 -8.58
C GLN A 3 -4.32 -4.40 -8.74
N ARG A 4 -3.30 -3.93 -8.05
CA ARG A 4 -2.86 -2.54 -8.15
C ARG A 4 -1.34 -2.49 -8.05
N THR A 5 -0.75 -1.60 -8.81
CA THR A 5 0.68 -1.37 -8.77
C THR A 5 0.90 0.11 -8.57
N TYR A 6 1.58 0.48 -7.48
CA TYR A 6 1.77 1.87 -7.13
C TYR A 6 3.24 2.22 -7.11
N ARG A 7 3.52 3.45 -7.49
CA ARG A 7 4.87 3.99 -7.41
C ARG A 7 5.27 4.21 -5.96
N VAL A 8 6.49 3.84 -5.63
CA VAL A 8 7.02 3.95 -4.28
C VAL A 8 8.07 5.04 -4.25
N GLU A 9 7.97 5.92 -3.25
CA GLU A 9 9.02 6.90 -2.99
C GLU A 9 9.70 6.56 -1.69
N PHE A 10 11.02 6.66 -1.68
CA PHE A 10 11.82 6.36 -0.51
C PHE A 10 12.44 7.61 0.06
N GLU A 11 12.57 7.62 1.37
CA GLU A 11 13.24 8.70 2.07
C GLU A 11 14.03 8.09 3.21
N THR A 12 15.29 8.52 3.36
CA THR A 12 16.14 8.00 4.42
C THR A 12 16.43 9.10 5.43
N ASP A 13 16.19 8.80 6.69
CA ASP A 13 16.51 9.76 7.75
C ASP A 13 18.02 9.78 7.93
N PRO A 14 18.65 10.95 7.80
CA PRO A 14 20.11 11.02 7.90
C PRO A 14 20.64 10.73 9.29
N LYS A 15 19.82 10.86 10.31
CA LYS A 15 20.26 10.63 11.68
C LYS A 15 20.09 9.18 12.10
N THR A 16 18.89 8.64 11.89
CA THR A 16 18.59 7.29 12.35
C THR A 16 18.87 6.25 11.30
N LYS A 17 19.02 6.67 10.03
CA LYS A 17 19.23 5.78 8.88
C LYS A 17 18.00 4.93 8.57
N GLN A 18 16.88 5.24 9.19
CA GLN A 18 15.64 4.55 8.86
C GLN A 18 15.16 4.95 7.48
N VAL A 19 14.58 3.98 6.80
CA VAL A 19 14.06 4.19 5.44
C VAL A 19 12.55 4.22 5.53
N THR A 20 11.96 5.24 4.92
CA THR A 20 10.50 5.35 4.78
C THR A 20 10.14 5.07 3.34
N ALA A 21 9.16 4.21 3.15
CA ALA A 21 8.58 3.93 1.83
C ALA A 21 7.17 4.49 1.80
N LYS A 22 6.84 5.20 0.74
CA LYS A 22 5.56 5.89 0.66
C LYS A 22 4.90 5.64 -0.68
N LEU A 23 3.58 5.54 -0.66
CA LEU A 23 2.75 5.41 -1.85
C LEU A 23 1.94 6.69 -2.03
N PRO A 24 2.46 7.65 -2.79
CA PRO A 24 1.76 8.94 -2.91
C PRO A 24 0.35 8.81 -3.48
N THR A 25 0.14 7.88 -4.39
CA THR A 25 -1.16 7.72 -5.04
C THR A 25 -2.17 7.03 -4.14
N LEU A 26 -1.69 6.20 -3.21
CA LEU A 26 -2.59 5.50 -2.28
C LEU A 26 -2.66 6.27 -0.97
N ASN A 27 -3.28 7.44 -1.01
CA ASN A 27 -3.53 8.26 0.18
C ASN A 27 -2.26 8.58 0.97
N HIS A 28 -1.13 8.67 0.27
CA HIS A 28 0.17 8.97 0.92
C HIS A 28 0.50 7.97 2.03
N THR A 29 0.03 6.75 1.87
CA THR A 29 0.32 5.68 2.82
C THR A 29 1.82 5.45 2.89
N ALA A 30 2.35 5.37 4.11
CA ALA A 30 3.79 5.24 4.29
C ALA A 30 4.08 4.36 5.49
N ASP A 31 5.21 3.67 5.41
CA ASP A 31 5.70 2.91 6.54
C ASP A 31 7.23 2.91 6.46
N PHE A 32 7.87 2.45 7.50
CA PHE A 32 9.32 2.56 7.57
C PHE A 32 9.93 1.26 8.07
N GLY A 33 11.24 1.17 7.93
CA GLY A 33 12.01 0.02 8.39
C GLY A 33 13.47 0.36 8.43
N ASP A 34 14.28 -0.58 8.88
CA ASP A 34 15.73 -0.36 8.96
C ASP A 34 16.39 -0.40 7.57
N THR A 35 15.76 -1.05 6.63
CA THR A 35 16.24 -1.13 5.25
C THR A 35 15.10 -0.84 4.30
N ALA A 36 15.45 -0.62 3.02
CA ALA A 36 14.40 -0.42 2.02
C ALA A 36 13.50 -1.66 1.92
N GLU A 37 14.09 -2.84 2.05
CA GLU A 37 13.32 -4.08 1.96
C GLU A 37 12.32 -4.20 3.11
N SER A 38 12.77 -3.91 4.33
CA SER A 38 11.85 -4.00 5.46
C SER A 38 10.78 -2.93 5.40
N ALA A 39 11.15 -1.72 4.94
CA ALA A 39 10.16 -0.67 4.76
C ALA A 39 9.10 -1.07 3.75
N LEU A 40 9.51 -1.72 2.65
CA LEU A 40 8.56 -2.18 1.65
C LEU A 40 7.67 -3.29 2.19
N ALA A 41 8.23 -4.20 2.96
CA ALA A 41 7.43 -5.29 3.53
C ALA A 41 6.36 -4.73 4.47
N ASN A 42 6.75 -3.77 5.31
CA ASN A 42 5.80 -3.15 6.22
C ASN A 42 4.75 -2.35 5.45
N LEU A 43 5.18 -1.65 4.41
CA LEU A 43 4.26 -0.87 3.60
C LEU A 43 3.26 -1.77 2.88
N ARG A 44 3.71 -2.93 2.41
CA ARG A 44 2.81 -3.87 1.74
C ARG A 44 1.67 -4.29 2.66
N GLU A 45 1.99 -4.63 3.90
CA GLU A 45 0.95 -5.01 4.84
C GLU A 45 -0.02 -3.87 5.10
N LEU A 46 0.52 -2.68 5.32
CA LEU A 46 -0.31 -1.52 5.60
C LEU A 46 -1.21 -1.19 4.41
N ALA A 47 -0.63 -1.20 3.21
CA ALA A 47 -1.38 -0.87 2.00
C ALA A 47 -2.46 -1.90 1.72
N THR A 48 -2.15 -3.18 1.95
CA THR A 48 -3.15 -4.23 1.75
C THR A 48 -4.34 -4.01 2.68
N GLY A 49 -4.07 -3.71 3.95
CA GLY A 49 -5.14 -3.45 4.90
C GLY A 49 -5.97 -2.23 4.52
N LEU A 50 -5.31 -1.19 4.04
CA LEU A 50 -6.03 0.02 3.64
C LEU A 50 -6.95 -0.26 2.45
N ILE A 51 -6.46 -1.00 1.46
CA ILE A 51 -7.29 -1.32 0.30
C ILE A 51 -8.50 -2.16 0.72
N GLU A 52 -8.29 -3.09 1.64
CA GLU A 52 -9.41 -3.89 2.15
C GLU A 52 -10.45 -3.01 2.82
N VAL A 53 -10.00 -2.05 3.63
CA VAL A 53 -10.94 -1.15 4.29
C VAL A 53 -11.70 -0.29 3.28
N LEU A 54 -10.98 0.25 2.29
CA LEU A 54 -11.64 1.04 1.26
C LEU A 54 -12.68 0.23 0.53
N HIS A 55 -12.34 -1.01 0.21
CA HIS A 55 -13.28 -1.89 -0.49
C HIS A 55 -14.53 -2.16 0.36
N GLU A 56 -14.32 -2.44 1.65
CA GLU A 56 -15.42 -2.73 2.55
C GLU A 56 -16.34 -1.53 2.73
N GLU A 57 -15.77 -0.34 2.70
CA GLU A 57 -16.56 0.88 2.86
C GLU A 57 -17.19 1.35 1.57
N GLY A 58 -16.97 0.62 0.49
CA GLY A 58 -17.52 1.02 -0.81
C GLY A 58 -16.83 2.21 -1.41
N LYS A 59 -15.64 2.54 -0.93
CA LYS A 59 -14.88 3.65 -1.46
C LYS A 59 -14.01 3.20 -2.62
N GLU A 60 -13.66 4.14 -3.45
CA GLU A 60 -12.86 3.82 -4.62
C GLU A 60 -11.42 3.56 -4.23
N VAL A 61 -10.86 2.47 -4.75
CA VAL A 61 -9.44 2.17 -4.59
C VAL A 61 -8.70 2.90 -5.71
N PRO A 62 -7.70 3.73 -5.37
CA PRO A 62 -7.00 4.49 -6.41
C PRO A 62 -6.44 3.58 -7.49
N PRO A 63 -6.43 4.05 -8.73
CA PRO A 63 -5.89 3.24 -9.83
C PRO A 63 -4.39 3.09 -9.73
N SER A 64 -3.87 2.11 -10.46
CA SER A 64 -2.43 1.89 -10.49
C SER A 64 -1.70 3.12 -10.99
N ASP A 65 -0.50 3.31 -10.50
CA ASP A 65 0.31 4.48 -10.77
C ASP A 65 1.70 4.03 -11.24
N THR A 66 1.79 3.66 -12.50
CA THR A 66 3.06 3.23 -13.06
C THR A 66 3.55 4.26 -14.05
N THR A 67 4.86 4.26 -14.28
CA THR A 67 5.45 5.20 -15.22
C THR A 67 6.49 4.48 -16.07
N GLU A 68 6.65 4.94 -17.31
CA GLU A 68 7.61 4.36 -18.20
C GLU A 68 9.04 4.74 -17.86
N LYS A 69 9.21 5.71 -16.99
CA LYS A 69 10.55 6.17 -16.64
C LYS A 69 11.26 5.27 -15.66
N GLY A 70 10.60 4.22 -15.23
CA GLY A 70 11.19 3.32 -14.27
C GLY A 70 10.95 3.78 -12.86
N GLY A 71 11.66 3.18 -11.93
CA GLY A 71 11.47 3.47 -10.52
C GLY A 71 11.16 2.21 -9.75
N VAL A 72 10.70 2.38 -8.53
CA VAL A 72 10.32 1.27 -7.68
C VAL A 72 8.82 1.22 -7.57
N PHE A 73 8.26 0.03 -7.76
CA PHE A 73 6.81 -0.15 -7.72
C PHE A 73 6.46 -1.28 -6.78
N LEU A 74 5.33 -1.12 -6.12
CA LEU A 74 4.79 -2.14 -5.24
C LEU A 74 3.52 -2.68 -5.87
N SER A 75 3.53 -3.97 -6.18
CA SER A 75 2.37 -4.63 -6.75
C SER A 75 1.60 -5.36 -5.66
N LEU A 76 0.31 -5.12 -5.64
CA LEU A 76 -0.58 -5.70 -4.65
C LEU A 76 -1.63 -6.53 -5.37
N SER A 77 -1.80 -7.75 -4.91
CA SER A 77 -2.79 -8.67 -5.44
C SER A 77 -3.65 -9.13 -4.29
N LEU A 78 -4.92 -8.76 -4.32
CA LEU A 78 -5.83 -9.06 -3.23
C LEU A 78 -7.00 -9.86 -3.74
N SER A 79 -7.35 -10.88 -2.98
CA SER A 79 -8.51 -11.69 -3.26
C SER A 79 -9.65 -11.15 -2.43
N LEU A 80 -10.27 -10.09 -2.90
CA LEU A 80 -11.35 -9.45 -2.16
C LEU A 80 -12.66 -10.18 -2.38
N LYS A 81 -13.38 -10.38 -1.30
CA LYS A 81 -14.71 -10.97 -1.40
C LYS A 81 -15.68 -9.95 -1.94
N THR A 82 -16.67 -10.43 -2.62
CA THR A 82 -17.65 -9.52 -3.17
C THR A 82 -18.49 -8.86 -2.13
N ARG A 83 -18.63 -9.51 -0.93
CA ARG A 83 -19.41 -8.88 0.12
C ARG A 83 -18.52 -8.58 1.29
N PRO A 84 -18.73 -7.49 1.76
CA PRO A 84 -18.01 -7.09 2.96
C PRO A 84 -18.56 -7.82 4.14
N LYS A 85 -18.87 -8.32 4.49
CA LYS A 85 -19.11 -8.72 5.49
C LYS A 85 -18.90 -8.60 6.52
N ALA A 86 -19.18 -8.69 6.52
CA ALA A 86 -19.04 -8.45 7.26
C ALA A 86 -18.86 -8.60 8.11
N LYS A 87 -18.66 -8.67 8.04
CA LYS A 87 -18.35 -8.72 8.83
C LYS A 87 -18.51 -8.37 9.59
N SER A 88 -19.00 -8.37 9.35
CA SER A 88 -19.09 -7.93 10.02
C SER A 88 -19.24 -7.83 10.78
N ALA A 89 -19.37 -7.99 10.70
CA ALA A 89 -19.43 -7.77 11.47
C ALA A 89 -19.18 -7.77 12.34
N ARG A 90 -18.91 -7.80 12.50
CA ARG A 90 -18.62 -7.70 13.36
C ARG A 90 -18.99 -7.29 14.04
N LYS A 91 -19.35 -7.22 14.10
CA LYS A 91 -19.68 -6.82 14.69
C LYS A 91 -19.79 -6.77 15.18
#